data_d49ca1396115195ed9a4f6762a8a717b
#
_entry.id   d49ca1396115195ed9a4f6762a8a717b
#
_cell.length_a   1.000
_cell.length_b   1.000
_cell.length_c   1.000
_cell.angle_alpha   90.00
_cell.angle_beta   90.00
_cell.angle_gamma   90.00
#
_symmetry.space_group_name_H-M   'P 1'
#
loop_
_entity.id
_entity.type
_entity.pdbx_description
1 polymer ?
#
loop_
_entity_poly.entity_id
_entity_poly.type
_entity_poly.pdbx_seq_one_letter_code
_entity_poly.pdbx_strand_id
1 'polypeptide(L)'
;MGFATNAIHVGQEPDPATGAIVAPIYQTSTYVNEELGKNKGYDYARTNHPNRKALERTVAKLEGGHSAYVFTSGMAGIDAVFRLLRPGDHVVLSEAVYGGVFRLSTQLLVHFGLEFSFVDTSMPEAVRMAMRPNTKMLYIETPTNPTMNVTDIAAISKLAGERNITVAVDNTFMSPYLQRPIELGAHIVVHSMTKYLNGHSDATGGAVVLTRPEDAEKIYFIQR
;
A
#
# COMPACT_ATOMS: atom_id res chain seq x y z
N MET A 1 9.29 -19.40 8.49
CA MET A 1 10.17 -18.51 9.27
C MET A 1 9.31 -17.56 10.10
N GLY A 2 9.75 -17.19 11.32
CA GLY A 2 9.05 -16.22 12.15
C GLY A 2 9.14 -14.79 11.59
N PHE A 3 8.35 -13.86 12.15
CA PHE A 3 8.29 -12.47 11.69
C PHE A 3 9.67 -11.79 11.69
N ALA A 4 10.41 -11.87 12.80
CA ALA A 4 11.73 -11.26 12.93
C ALA A 4 12.74 -11.81 11.88
N THR A 5 12.73 -13.12 11.62
CA THR A 5 13.57 -13.72 10.59
C THR A 5 13.18 -13.21 9.18
N ASN A 6 11.87 -13.11 8.89
CA ASN A 6 11.42 -12.57 7.61
C ASN A 6 11.83 -11.10 7.42
N ALA A 7 11.76 -10.29 8.48
CA ALA A 7 12.14 -8.88 8.43
C ALA A 7 13.63 -8.66 8.08
N ILE A 8 14.49 -9.64 8.41
CA ILE A 8 15.92 -9.54 8.17
C ILE A 8 16.33 -10.18 6.84
N HIS A 9 15.71 -11.32 6.46
CA HIS A 9 16.25 -12.15 5.38
C HIS A 9 15.45 -12.08 4.06
N VAL A 10 14.15 -11.82 4.11
CA VAL A 10 13.37 -11.81 2.87
C VAL A 10 13.75 -10.61 2.00
N GLY A 11 13.99 -10.88 0.72
CA GLY A 11 14.44 -9.87 -0.24
C GLY A 11 15.92 -9.52 -0.15
N GLN A 12 16.64 -10.10 0.81
CA GLN A 12 18.08 -9.89 1.05
C GLN A 12 18.84 -11.20 0.95
N GLU A 13 18.65 -11.95 -0.14
CA GLU A 13 19.45 -13.12 -0.43
C GLU A 13 20.93 -12.68 -0.66
N PRO A 14 21.91 -13.52 -0.26
CA PRO A 14 23.32 -13.19 -0.50
C PRO A 14 23.59 -12.88 -1.96
N ASP A 15 24.41 -11.86 -2.22
CA ASP A 15 24.77 -11.44 -3.57
C ASP A 15 25.48 -12.59 -4.32
N PRO A 16 24.98 -13.04 -5.48
CA PRO A 16 25.53 -14.21 -6.16
C PRO A 16 26.94 -13.97 -6.74
N ALA A 17 27.36 -12.73 -6.95
CA ALA A 17 28.68 -12.42 -7.50
C ALA A 17 29.76 -12.37 -6.41
N THR A 18 29.42 -11.92 -5.21
CA THR A 18 30.40 -11.65 -4.12
C THR A 18 30.16 -12.46 -2.87
N GLY A 19 28.95 -13.03 -2.70
CA GLY A 19 28.53 -13.68 -1.45
C GLY A 19 28.21 -12.70 -0.31
N ALA A 20 28.08 -11.39 -0.60
CA ALA A 20 27.74 -10.39 0.40
C ALA A 20 26.39 -10.71 1.04
N ILE A 21 26.34 -10.72 2.38
CA ILE A 21 25.15 -11.07 3.17
C ILE A 21 24.08 -9.98 3.06
N VAL A 22 24.50 -8.71 3.02
CA VAL A 22 23.61 -7.56 2.86
C VAL A 22 23.55 -7.17 1.38
N ALA A 23 22.36 -6.88 0.87
CA ALA A 23 22.19 -6.46 -0.52
C ALA A 23 23.07 -5.22 -0.84
N PRO A 24 23.88 -5.26 -1.92
CA PRO A 24 24.68 -4.12 -2.34
C PRO A 24 23.83 -2.88 -2.60
N ILE A 25 24.38 -1.70 -2.41
CA ILE A 25 23.74 -0.45 -2.83
C ILE A 25 24.05 -0.23 -4.31
N TYR A 26 23.03 -0.39 -5.17
CA TYR A 26 23.13 -0.16 -6.61
C TYR A 26 22.88 1.33 -6.91
N GLN A 27 23.91 2.12 -6.91
CA GLN A 27 23.80 3.57 -7.22
C GLN A 27 23.89 3.79 -8.74
N THR A 28 22.83 3.41 -9.45
CA THR A 28 22.76 3.54 -10.91
C THR A 28 21.34 3.84 -11.38
N SER A 29 21.21 4.49 -12.52
CA SER A 29 19.91 4.75 -13.17
C SER A 29 19.67 3.83 -14.38
N THR A 30 20.72 3.39 -15.08
CA THR A 30 20.63 2.61 -16.32
C THR A 30 21.45 1.33 -16.23
N TYR A 31 21.06 0.35 -17.01
CA TYR A 31 21.71 -0.96 -17.04
C TYR A 31 22.05 -1.35 -18.49
N VAL A 32 23.12 -2.12 -18.68
CA VAL A 32 23.51 -2.61 -19.99
C VAL A 32 22.54 -3.69 -20.47
N ASN A 33 22.01 -3.51 -21.67
CA ASN A 33 21.29 -4.55 -22.40
C ASN A 33 22.27 -5.39 -23.23
N GLU A 34 22.09 -6.70 -23.26
CA GLU A 34 22.88 -7.61 -24.09
C GLU A 34 22.54 -7.41 -25.57
N GLU A 35 21.25 -7.20 -25.86
CA GLU A 35 20.67 -6.89 -27.18
C GLU A 35 19.44 -6.01 -26.97
N LEU A 36 18.87 -5.46 -28.04
CA LEU A 36 17.64 -4.69 -27.99
C LEU A 36 16.50 -5.50 -27.32
N GLY A 37 15.99 -4.99 -26.18
CA GLY A 37 14.94 -5.66 -25.38
C GLY A 37 15.39 -6.87 -24.57
N LYS A 38 16.69 -7.22 -24.57
CA LYS A 38 17.25 -8.34 -23.80
C LYS A 38 18.17 -7.83 -22.69
N ASN A 39 17.68 -7.89 -21.45
CA ASN A 39 18.42 -7.45 -20.27
C ASN A 39 18.37 -8.52 -19.15
N LYS A 40 19.11 -8.27 -18.08
CA LYS A 40 19.17 -9.17 -16.89
C LYS A 40 18.03 -8.94 -15.88
N GLY A 41 16.88 -8.42 -16.34
CA GLY A 41 15.71 -8.07 -15.49
C GLY A 41 15.72 -6.62 -15.03
N TYR A 42 16.71 -5.84 -15.44
CA TYR A 42 16.85 -4.42 -15.12
C TYR A 42 17.30 -3.67 -16.37
N ASP A 43 16.67 -2.54 -16.68
CA ASP A 43 16.96 -1.65 -17.78
C ASP A 43 17.12 -0.20 -17.30
N TYR A 44 16.20 0.24 -16.47
CA TYR A 44 16.15 1.60 -15.94
C TYR A 44 15.57 1.64 -14.53
N ALA A 45 16.21 2.38 -13.61
CA ALA A 45 15.91 2.37 -12.19
C ALA A 45 14.47 2.81 -11.83
N ARG A 46 13.84 3.71 -12.62
CA ARG A 46 12.45 4.09 -12.45
C ARG A 46 11.52 2.91 -12.67
N THR A 47 11.79 2.08 -13.68
CA THR A 47 11.01 0.89 -14.01
C THR A 47 11.27 -0.24 -13.01
N ASN A 48 12.53 -0.58 -12.79
CA ASN A 48 12.92 -1.66 -11.89
C ASN A 48 14.31 -1.40 -11.28
N HIS A 49 14.46 -1.65 -9.98
CA HIS A 49 15.70 -1.40 -9.26
C HIS A 49 15.96 -2.47 -8.20
N PRO A 50 17.17 -3.06 -8.09
CA PRO A 50 17.43 -4.15 -7.15
C PRO A 50 17.10 -3.83 -5.70
N ASN A 51 17.55 -2.68 -5.17
CA ASN A 51 17.28 -2.31 -3.79
C ASN A 51 15.78 -2.08 -3.53
N ARG A 52 15.06 -1.40 -4.47
CA ARG A 52 13.62 -1.23 -4.35
C ARG A 52 12.89 -2.57 -4.37
N LYS A 53 13.27 -3.48 -5.25
CA LYS A 53 12.69 -4.82 -5.35
C LYS A 53 12.92 -5.66 -4.10
N ALA A 54 14.11 -5.54 -3.48
CA ALA A 54 14.40 -6.17 -2.20
C ALA A 54 13.43 -5.69 -1.12
N LEU A 55 13.25 -4.37 -0.97
CA LEU A 55 12.33 -3.76 -0.02
C LEU A 55 10.87 -4.14 -0.29
N GLU A 56 10.43 -4.11 -1.56
CA GLU A 56 9.08 -4.52 -1.98
C GLU A 56 8.78 -5.97 -1.58
N ARG A 57 9.72 -6.88 -1.79
CA ARG A 57 9.59 -8.30 -1.37
C ARG A 57 9.49 -8.44 0.14
N THR A 58 10.30 -7.70 0.89
CA THR A 58 10.26 -7.71 2.36
C THR A 58 8.90 -7.23 2.87
N VAL A 59 8.43 -6.08 2.41
CA VAL A 59 7.16 -5.49 2.87
C VAL A 59 5.97 -6.38 2.49
N ALA A 60 5.93 -6.91 1.26
CA ALA A 60 4.90 -7.85 0.84
C ALA A 60 4.83 -9.07 1.77
N LYS A 61 6.00 -9.65 2.10
CA LYS A 61 6.07 -10.82 2.99
C LYS A 61 5.62 -10.53 4.41
N LEU A 62 5.99 -9.38 4.95
CA LEU A 62 5.64 -9.00 6.34
C LEU A 62 4.14 -8.76 6.50
N GLU A 63 3.49 -8.15 5.50
CA GLU A 63 2.04 -7.93 5.50
C GLU A 63 1.24 -9.17 5.05
N GLY A 64 1.89 -10.18 4.47
CA GLY A 64 1.21 -11.37 3.93
C GLY A 64 0.55 -11.13 2.57
N GLY A 65 1.02 -10.11 1.83
CA GLY A 65 0.51 -9.78 0.49
C GLY A 65 1.12 -10.62 -0.63
N HIS A 66 0.46 -10.60 -1.78
CA HIS A 66 0.97 -11.16 -3.04
C HIS A 66 2.16 -10.36 -3.56
N SER A 67 2.07 -9.04 -3.51
CA SER A 67 3.10 -8.11 -3.96
C SER A 67 3.05 -6.79 -3.20
N ALA A 68 4.15 -6.05 -3.23
CA ALA A 68 4.21 -4.67 -2.75
C ALA A 68 4.94 -3.77 -3.75
N TYR A 69 4.59 -2.49 -3.73
CA TYR A 69 5.21 -1.44 -4.54
C TYR A 69 5.56 -0.26 -3.65
N VAL A 70 6.81 0.22 -3.78
CA VAL A 70 7.36 1.30 -2.97
C VAL A 70 7.29 2.62 -3.72
N PHE A 71 6.91 3.67 -3.02
CA PHE A 71 6.73 5.04 -3.52
C PHE A 71 7.59 6.02 -2.73
N THR A 72 7.80 7.21 -3.27
CA THR A 72 8.58 8.27 -2.64
C THR A 72 7.97 8.83 -1.35
N SER A 73 6.68 8.60 -1.13
CA SER A 73 5.97 8.99 0.10
C SER A 73 4.71 8.14 0.30
N GLY A 74 4.17 8.12 1.52
CA GLY A 74 2.86 7.52 1.80
C GLY A 74 1.75 8.11 0.92
N MET A 75 1.75 9.44 0.73
CA MET A 75 0.76 10.11 -0.13
C MET A 75 0.83 9.68 -1.59
N ALA A 76 2.02 9.43 -2.14
CA ALA A 76 2.17 8.90 -3.50
C ALA A 76 1.59 7.49 -3.62
N GLY A 77 1.76 6.65 -2.60
CA GLY A 77 1.12 5.33 -2.54
C GLY A 77 -0.40 5.41 -2.42
N ILE A 78 -0.91 6.31 -1.59
CA ILE A 78 -2.35 6.54 -1.42
C ILE A 78 -2.99 7.03 -2.73
N ASP A 79 -2.38 8.02 -3.40
CA ASP A 79 -2.87 8.50 -4.71
C ASP A 79 -2.90 7.35 -5.73
N ALA A 80 -1.85 6.52 -5.76
CA ALA A 80 -1.82 5.34 -6.65
C ALA A 80 -2.97 4.36 -6.38
N VAL A 81 -3.37 4.17 -5.11
CA VAL A 81 -4.53 3.32 -4.75
C VAL A 81 -5.84 3.93 -5.26
N PHE A 82 -6.05 5.24 -5.10
CA PHE A 82 -7.26 5.89 -5.63
C PHE A 82 -7.30 5.90 -7.17
N ARG A 83 -6.15 5.84 -7.86
CA ARG A 83 -6.08 5.70 -9.33
C ARG A 83 -6.56 4.34 -9.86
N LEU A 84 -6.82 3.37 -9.00
CA LEU A 84 -7.51 2.13 -9.38
C LEU A 84 -8.99 2.36 -9.70
N LEU A 85 -9.55 3.47 -9.26
CA LEU A 85 -10.95 3.87 -9.40
C LEU A 85 -11.16 4.68 -10.69
N ARG A 86 -12.43 4.81 -11.09
CA ARG A 86 -12.89 5.53 -12.29
C ARG A 86 -13.79 6.71 -11.90
N PRO A 87 -13.92 7.72 -12.76
CA PRO A 87 -14.94 8.76 -12.56
C PRO A 87 -16.33 8.15 -12.31
N GLY A 88 -17.03 8.65 -11.30
CA GLY A 88 -18.31 8.11 -10.83
C GLY A 88 -18.20 7.05 -9.75
N ASP A 89 -17.01 6.53 -9.44
CA ASP A 89 -16.85 5.59 -8.34
C ASP A 89 -16.88 6.33 -6.98
N HIS A 90 -17.51 5.67 -6.01
CA HIS A 90 -17.66 6.18 -4.65
C HIS A 90 -16.73 5.43 -3.68
N VAL A 91 -16.16 6.18 -2.74
CA VAL A 91 -15.31 5.69 -1.65
C VAL A 91 -15.89 6.09 -0.31
N VAL A 92 -15.97 5.13 0.62
CA VAL A 92 -16.24 5.42 2.03
C VAL A 92 -14.91 5.45 2.77
N LEU A 93 -14.65 6.53 3.52
CA LEU A 93 -13.41 6.73 4.29
C LEU A 93 -13.71 6.85 5.79
N SER A 94 -12.71 6.50 6.60
CA SER A 94 -12.71 6.89 8.03
C SER A 94 -12.82 8.42 8.14
N GLU A 95 -13.69 8.93 8.99
CA GLU A 95 -13.90 10.39 9.13
C GLU A 95 -12.66 11.12 9.66
N ALA A 96 -11.92 10.48 10.57
CA ALA A 96 -10.67 10.98 11.13
C ALA A 96 -9.44 10.46 10.35
N VAL A 97 -9.52 10.40 9.02
CA VAL A 97 -8.40 9.99 8.17
C VAL A 97 -7.29 11.05 8.16
N TYR A 98 -6.06 10.63 7.91
CA TYR A 98 -4.91 11.52 7.78
C TYR A 98 -5.24 12.76 6.91
N GLY A 99 -4.87 13.94 7.38
CA GLY A 99 -5.20 15.21 6.73
C GLY A 99 -4.74 15.33 5.26
N GLY A 100 -3.70 14.56 4.86
CA GLY A 100 -3.28 14.45 3.46
C GLY A 100 -4.32 13.71 2.60
N VAL A 101 -4.90 12.64 3.12
CA VAL A 101 -5.97 11.89 2.44
C VAL A 101 -7.23 12.75 2.33
N PHE A 102 -7.59 13.46 3.42
CA PHE A 102 -8.71 14.39 3.40
C PHE A 102 -8.54 15.46 2.31
N ARG A 103 -7.38 16.12 2.23
CA ARG A 103 -7.11 17.13 1.18
C ARG A 103 -7.12 16.51 -0.22
N LEU A 104 -6.49 15.36 -0.39
CA LEU A 104 -6.45 14.65 -1.69
C LEU A 104 -7.86 14.33 -2.18
N SER A 105 -8.71 13.77 -1.32
CA SER A 105 -10.07 13.39 -1.68
C SER A 105 -10.97 14.59 -1.92
N THR A 106 -10.98 15.60 -1.02
CA THR A 106 -11.95 16.71 -1.07
C THR A 106 -11.55 17.87 -1.98
N GLN A 107 -10.25 18.05 -2.23
CA GLN A 107 -9.76 19.21 -2.98
C GLN A 107 -9.14 18.85 -4.35
N LEU A 108 -8.86 17.57 -4.60
CA LEU A 108 -8.27 17.16 -5.87
C LEU A 108 -9.10 16.08 -6.58
N LEU A 109 -9.32 14.93 -5.96
CA LEU A 109 -9.91 13.78 -6.65
C LEU A 109 -11.39 13.96 -6.98
N VAL A 110 -12.10 14.81 -6.27
CA VAL A 110 -13.48 15.21 -6.64
C VAL A 110 -13.54 15.87 -8.02
N HIS A 111 -12.49 16.59 -8.44
CA HIS A 111 -12.40 17.20 -9.77
C HIS A 111 -12.15 16.17 -10.89
N PHE A 112 -11.74 14.96 -10.52
CA PHE A 112 -11.62 13.81 -11.43
C PHE A 112 -12.82 12.87 -11.37
N GLY A 113 -13.91 13.32 -10.75
CA GLY A 113 -15.20 12.64 -10.72
C GLY A 113 -15.31 11.51 -9.69
N LEU A 114 -14.40 11.41 -8.72
CA LEU A 114 -14.56 10.49 -7.59
C LEU A 114 -15.49 11.09 -6.54
N GLU A 115 -16.29 10.23 -5.91
CA GLU A 115 -17.21 10.61 -4.84
C GLU A 115 -16.72 10.06 -3.50
N PHE A 116 -16.90 10.82 -2.42
CA PHE A 116 -16.40 10.45 -1.10
C PHE A 116 -17.45 10.64 -0.01
N SER A 117 -17.50 9.69 0.93
CA SER A 117 -18.25 9.80 2.19
C SER A 117 -17.31 9.51 3.36
N PHE A 118 -17.31 10.38 4.37
CA PHE A 118 -16.53 10.23 5.59
C PHE A 118 -17.46 9.78 6.70
N VAL A 119 -17.09 8.70 7.39
CA VAL A 119 -17.93 8.10 8.44
C VAL A 119 -17.06 7.58 9.59
N ASP A 120 -17.67 7.44 10.76
CA ASP A 120 -17.05 6.70 11.86
C ASP A 120 -16.99 5.20 11.51
N THR A 121 -15.81 4.74 11.09
CA THR A 121 -15.59 3.34 10.71
C THR A 121 -15.47 2.39 11.90
N SER A 122 -15.43 2.89 13.14
CA SER A 122 -15.55 2.06 14.33
C SER A 122 -16.97 1.48 14.48
N MET A 123 -17.94 2.05 13.75
CA MET A 123 -19.34 1.63 13.72
C MET A 123 -19.66 0.97 12.36
N PRO A 124 -19.67 -0.36 12.24
CA PRO A 124 -19.94 -1.04 10.96
C PRO A 124 -21.28 -0.64 10.30
N GLU A 125 -22.29 -0.31 11.12
CA GLU A 125 -23.58 0.12 10.60
C GLU A 125 -23.49 1.51 9.93
N ALA A 126 -22.69 2.44 10.44
CA ALA A 126 -22.45 3.73 9.78
C ALA A 126 -21.80 3.53 8.42
N VAL A 127 -20.84 2.59 8.31
CA VAL A 127 -20.23 2.21 7.03
C VAL A 127 -21.27 1.63 6.07
N ARG A 128 -22.12 0.70 6.56
CA ARG A 128 -23.20 0.07 5.77
C ARG A 128 -24.16 1.12 5.20
N MET A 129 -24.59 2.08 6.00
CA MET A 129 -25.50 3.16 5.59
C MET A 129 -24.87 4.12 4.56
N ALA A 130 -23.57 4.34 4.63
CA ALA A 130 -22.86 5.20 3.69
C ALA A 130 -22.58 4.54 2.34
N MET A 131 -22.66 3.21 2.25
CA MET A 131 -22.41 2.47 1.02
C MET A 131 -23.51 2.70 -0.01
N ARG A 132 -23.14 3.14 -1.21
CA ARG A 132 -24.00 3.41 -2.38
C ARG A 132 -23.85 2.32 -3.43
N PRO A 133 -24.73 2.25 -4.45
CA PRO A 133 -24.58 1.31 -5.57
C PRO A 133 -23.24 1.45 -6.32
N ASN A 134 -22.70 2.67 -6.40
CA ASN A 134 -21.42 2.98 -7.03
C ASN A 134 -20.22 2.95 -6.06
N THR A 135 -20.38 2.47 -4.82
CA THR A 135 -19.25 2.29 -3.90
C THR A 135 -18.33 1.17 -4.39
N LYS A 136 -17.04 1.48 -4.56
CA LYS A 136 -16.02 0.55 -5.03
C LYS A 136 -14.91 0.30 -4.03
N MET A 137 -14.74 1.21 -3.05
CA MET A 137 -13.69 1.09 -2.06
C MET A 137 -14.16 1.56 -0.68
N LEU A 138 -13.72 0.85 0.35
CA LEU A 138 -13.68 1.31 1.73
C LEU A 138 -12.22 1.59 2.06
N TYR A 139 -11.87 2.83 2.38
CA TYR A 139 -10.52 3.22 2.79
C TYR A 139 -10.51 3.52 4.28
N ILE A 140 -9.82 2.68 5.03
CA ILE A 140 -9.83 2.68 6.49
C ILE A 140 -8.45 3.06 7.01
N GLU A 141 -8.37 4.01 7.92
CA GLU A 141 -7.19 4.25 8.74
C GLU A 141 -7.48 3.74 10.16
N THR A 142 -6.64 2.86 10.68
CA THR A 142 -6.85 2.32 12.02
C THR A 142 -5.54 1.86 12.68
N PRO A 143 -5.20 2.40 13.90
CA PRO A 143 -5.87 3.53 14.55
C PRO A 143 -5.75 4.82 13.76
N THR A 144 -6.71 5.73 13.90
CA THR A 144 -6.75 7.02 13.18
C THR A 144 -5.80 8.04 13.78
N ASN A 145 -5.28 8.95 12.96
CA ASN A 145 -4.48 10.10 13.42
C ASN A 145 -5.33 11.40 13.36
N PRO A 146 -5.53 12.16 14.46
CA PRO A 146 -4.89 11.99 15.78
C PRO A 146 -5.79 11.30 16.82
N THR A 147 -7.01 10.94 16.51
CA THR A 147 -8.04 10.56 17.48
C THR A 147 -7.89 9.13 18.01
N MET A 148 -7.03 8.31 17.39
CA MET A 148 -6.77 6.92 17.77
C MET A 148 -8.01 6.02 17.77
N ASN A 149 -9.00 6.33 16.94
CA ASN A 149 -10.19 5.50 16.75
C ASN A 149 -9.78 4.17 16.12
N VAL A 150 -10.36 3.07 16.63
CA VAL A 150 -10.04 1.71 16.16
C VAL A 150 -11.23 1.15 15.38
N THR A 151 -10.95 0.61 14.21
CA THR A 151 -11.92 -0.06 13.34
C THR A 151 -11.73 -1.57 13.38
N ASP A 152 -12.78 -2.35 13.51
CA ASP A 152 -12.76 -3.80 13.31
C ASP A 152 -12.64 -4.11 11.81
N ILE A 153 -11.41 -4.35 11.37
CA ILE A 153 -11.10 -4.63 9.95
C ILE A 153 -11.84 -5.87 9.45
N ALA A 154 -11.97 -6.92 10.29
CA ALA A 154 -12.61 -8.17 9.88
C ALA A 154 -14.13 -7.96 9.67
N ALA A 155 -14.80 -7.22 10.56
CA ALA A 155 -16.20 -6.87 10.41
C ALA A 155 -16.44 -6.03 9.14
N ILE A 156 -15.60 -5.02 8.89
CA ILE A 156 -15.70 -4.17 7.69
C ILE A 156 -15.38 -4.96 6.41
N SER A 157 -14.38 -5.83 6.44
CA SER A 157 -14.04 -6.68 5.29
C SER A 157 -15.18 -7.65 4.93
N LYS A 158 -15.84 -8.23 5.93
CA LYS A 158 -17.02 -9.06 5.73
C LYS A 158 -18.16 -8.26 5.07
N LEU A 159 -18.44 -7.06 5.58
CA LEU A 159 -19.46 -6.16 5.04
C LEU A 159 -19.17 -5.78 3.58
N ALA A 160 -17.92 -5.46 3.26
CA ALA A 160 -17.47 -5.14 1.91
C ALA A 160 -17.63 -6.32 0.94
N GLY A 161 -17.35 -7.54 1.44
CA GLY A 161 -17.48 -8.78 0.67
C GLY A 161 -18.91 -9.05 0.16
N GLU A 162 -19.93 -8.64 0.91
CA GLU A 162 -21.34 -8.77 0.51
C GLU A 162 -21.66 -8.03 -0.81
N ARG A 163 -20.88 -7.02 -1.16
CA ARG A 163 -21.07 -6.17 -2.34
C ARG A 163 -19.85 -6.13 -3.28
N ASN A 164 -18.87 -7.01 -3.06
CA ASN A 164 -17.63 -7.07 -3.83
C ASN A 164 -16.88 -5.72 -3.87
N ILE A 165 -16.81 -5.04 -2.71
CA ILE A 165 -16.14 -3.76 -2.54
C ILE A 165 -14.69 -4.01 -2.08
N THR A 166 -13.74 -3.27 -2.62
CA THR A 166 -12.33 -3.34 -2.21
C THR A 166 -12.14 -2.68 -0.85
N VAL A 167 -11.44 -3.34 0.07
CA VAL A 167 -11.01 -2.77 1.35
C VAL A 167 -9.54 -2.42 1.26
N ALA A 168 -9.22 -1.15 1.45
CA ALA A 168 -7.87 -0.62 1.60
C ALA A 168 -7.67 -0.12 3.03
N VAL A 169 -6.57 -0.51 3.67
CA VAL A 169 -6.27 -0.15 5.06
C VAL A 169 -4.94 0.60 5.12
N ASP A 170 -4.95 1.78 5.69
CA ASP A 170 -3.73 2.48 6.09
C ASP A 170 -3.25 1.89 7.44
N ASN A 171 -2.19 1.10 7.37
CA ASN A 171 -1.61 0.39 8.51
C ASN A 171 -0.35 1.08 9.06
N THR A 172 -0.20 2.38 8.78
CA THR A 172 1.01 3.15 9.11
C THR A 172 1.34 3.09 10.60
N PHE A 173 0.33 3.24 11.49
CA PHE A 173 0.58 3.32 12.93
C PHE A 173 0.88 1.95 13.57
N MET A 174 0.25 0.90 13.11
CA MET A 174 0.44 -0.43 13.70
C MET A 174 1.65 -1.16 13.14
N SER A 175 2.00 -0.91 11.88
CA SER A 175 2.97 -1.71 11.12
C SER A 175 2.57 -3.20 11.02
N PRO A 176 3.20 -4.00 10.13
CA PRO A 176 2.87 -5.42 10.01
C PRO A 176 3.26 -6.26 11.24
N TYR A 177 3.98 -5.67 12.19
CA TYR A 177 4.34 -6.34 13.43
C TYR A 177 3.15 -6.48 14.38
N LEU A 178 2.34 -5.42 14.54
CA LEU A 178 1.22 -5.37 15.48
C LEU A 178 -0.12 -5.69 14.81
N GLN A 179 -0.27 -5.41 13.52
CA GLN A 179 -1.51 -5.61 12.78
C GLN A 179 -1.22 -6.02 11.35
N ARG A 180 -1.88 -7.04 10.83
CA ARG A 180 -1.82 -7.49 9.44
C ARG A 180 -3.20 -7.48 8.83
N PRO A 181 -3.61 -6.37 8.22
CA PRO A 181 -4.96 -6.19 7.69
C PRO A 181 -5.37 -7.23 6.65
N ILE A 182 -4.41 -7.76 5.88
CA ILE A 182 -4.66 -8.82 4.89
C ILE A 182 -5.22 -10.09 5.55
N GLU A 183 -4.67 -10.48 6.70
CA GLU A 183 -5.16 -11.64 7.46
C GLU A 183 -6.59 -11.42 8.01
N LEU A 184 -7.02 -10.15 8.08
CA LEU A 184 -8.36 -9.73 8.51
C LEU A 184 -9.30 -9.45 7.32
N GLY A 185 -8.88 -9.77 6.09
CA GLY A 185 -9.70 -9.68 4.88
C GLY A 185 -9.53 -8.41 4.05
N ALA A 186 -8.58 -7.52 4.39
CA ALA A 186 -8.25 -6.39 3.53
C ALA A 186 -7.62 -6.83 2.21
N HIS A 187 -7.87 -6.09 1.14
CA HIS A 187 -7.32 -6.36 -0.19
C HIS A 187 -6.05 -5.58 -0.47
N ILE A 188 -5.96 -4.38 0.10
CA ILE A 188 -4.86 -3.44 -0.08
C ILE A 188 -4.44 -2.92 1.28
N VAL A 189 -3.13 -2.84 1.51
CA VAL A 189 -2.56 -2.19 2.69
C VAL A 189 -1.63 -1.07 2.24
N VAL A 190 -1.77 0.08 2.87
CA VAL A 190 -0.93 1.26 2.60
C VAL A 190 -0.08 1.58 3.83
N HIS A 191 1.14 2.02 3.60
CA HIS A 191 2.03 2.53 4.62
C HIS A 191 2.66 3.85 4.22
N SER A 192 2.64 4.82 5.12
CA SER A 192 3.71 5.81 5.15
C SER A 192 4.93 5.18 5.84
N MET A 193 5.87 4.67 5.05
CA MET A 193 7.10 4.09 5.59
C MET A 193 7.97 5.12 6.32
N THR A 194 7.70 6.41 6.11
CA THR A 194 8.29 7.55 6.84
C THR A 194 8.20 7.41 8.36
N LYS A 195 7.19 6.68 8.86
CA LYS A 195 6.86 6.54 10.27
C LYS A 195 7.59 5.33 10.88
N TYR A 196 6.86 4.39 11.45
CA TYR A 196 7.44 3.31 12.25
C TYR A 196 8.24 2.29 11.44
N LEU A 197 7.95 2.09 10.15
CA LEU A 197 8.74 1.18 9.30
C LEU A 197 10.17 1.69 9.10
N ASN A 198 10.37 2.98 8.85
CA ASN A 198 11.70 3.59 8.85
C ASN A 198 12.24 3.77 10.28
N GLY A 199 11.42 4.30 11.20
CA GLY A 199 11.70 4.37 12.63
C GLY A 199 12.69 5.42 13.07
N HIS A 200 13.35 6.15 12.15
CA HIS A 200 14.48 7.04 12.46
C HIS A 200 14.22 8.52 12.16
N SER A 201 13.04 8.88 11.64
CA SER A 201 12.65 10.25 11.28
C SER A 201 13.61 10.96 10.29
N ASP A 202 14.32 10.20 9.46
CA ASP A 202 15.37 10.67 8.54
C ASP A 202 15.09 10.38 7.07
N ALA A 203 13.99 9.68 6.75
CA ALA A 203 13.60 9.39 5.39
C ALA A 203 12.08 9.49 5.17
N THR A 204 11.68 9.69 3.93
CA THR A 204 10.30 9.58 3.49
C THR A 204 10.13 8.41 2.55
N GLY A 205 8.99 7.73 2.65
CA GLY A 205 8.66 6.62 1.78
C GLY A 205 7.21 6.19 1.93
N GLY A 206 6.71 5.48 0.93
CA GLY A 206 5.39 4.86 0.95
C GLY A 206 5.46 3.44 0.44
N ALA A 207 4.51 2.60 0.85
CA ALA A 207 4.33 1.27 0.30
C ALA A 207 2.84 0.97 0.10
N VAL A 208 2.54 0.23 -0.96
CA VAL A 208 1.22 -0.35 -1.22
C VAL A 208 1.40 -1.85 -1.35
N VAL A 209 0.70 -2.61 -0.52
CA VAL A 209 0.70 -4.08 -0.53
C VAL A 209 -0.64 -4.56 -1.05
N LEU A 210 -0.62 -5.57 -1.90
CA LEU A 210 -1.78 -6.02 -2.66
C LEU A 210 -1.93 -7.54 -2.54
N THR A 211 -3.18 -8.00 -2.50
CA THR A 211 -3.51 -9.43 -2.49
C THR A 211 -3.83 -9.95 -3.88
N ARG A 212 -4.36 -9.09 -4.78
CA ARG A 212 -4.86 -9.49 -6.10
C ARG A 212 -3.86 -9.15 -7.21
N PRO A 213 -3.49 -10.11 -8.07
CA PRO A 213 -2.55 -9.88 -9.17
C PRO A 213 -3.01 -8.77 -10.14
N GLU A 214 -4.30 -8.69 -10.43
CA GLU A 214 -4.87 -7.68 -11.34
C GLU A 214 -4.73 -6.24 -10.83
N ASP A 215 -4.80 -6.03 -9.50
CA ASP A 215 -4.53 -4.73 -8.90
C ASP A 215 -3.03 -4.44 -8.85
N ALA A 216 -2.22 -5.49 -8.65
CA ALA A 216 -0.77 -5.42 -8.66
C ALA A 216 -0.24 -4.93 -10.02
N GLU A 217 -0.76 -5.44 -11.13
CA GLU A 217 -0.38 -5.00 -12.47
C GLU A 217 -0.68 -3.52 -12.70
N LYS A 218 -1.86 -3.04 -12.25
CA LYS A 218 -2.24 -1.63 -12.35
C LYS A 218 -1.35 -0.73 -11.50
N ILE A 219 -1.09 -1.11 -10.25
CA ILE A 219 -0.21 -0.33 -9.36
C ILE A 219 1.22 -0.31 -9.90
N TYR A 220 1.72 -1.42 -10.43
CA TYR A 220 3.02 -1.44 -11.10
C TYR A 220 3.08 -0.50 -12.31
N PHE A 221 2.00 -0.45 -13.10
CA PHE A 221 1.92 0.50 -14.23
C PHE A 221 1.95 1.96 -13.76
N ILE A 222 1.27 2.29 -12.64
CA ILE A 222 1.24 3.64 -12.07
C ILE A 222 2.59 4.03 -11.45
N GLN A 223 3.31 3.08 -10.86
CA GLN A 223 4.60 3.31 -10.21
C GLN A 223 5.70 3.72 -11.21
N ARG A 224 5.69 3.20 -12.42
CA ARG A 224 6.74 3.38 -13.45
C ARG A 224 6.36 4.45 -14.49
#